data_b8a5d494d236a51efd35c3729675857a
#
_entry.id   b8a5d494d236a51efd35c3729675857a
#
_cell.length_a   1.000
_cell.length_b   1.000
_cell.length_c   1.000
_cell.angle_alpha   90.00
_cell.angle_beta   90.00
_cell.angle_gamma   90.00
#
_symmetry.space_group_name_H-M   'P 1'
#
loop_
_entity.id
_entity.type
_entity.pdbx_description
1 polymer ?
#
loop_
_entity_poly.entity_id
_entity_poly.type
_entity_poly.pdbx_seq_one_letter_code
_entity_poly.pdbx_strand_id
1 'polypeptide(L)'
;MKYKGANMVSYIKAKSIILADSEKVDAYLEITDDGQFGHIITEKPDGNIIDYSDYHIAPGLVDTHIHGYASHDVMDNDFEGIKVISDGLLACGVTSWLPTTLTDSTENLDAVCETIGQHAGEETGAKIQGIFLEGPFFTEKYKGAQNPKYMSDPSIEKLDRWHSLSNGLVNKIAIAPEREGVKEFIEFANSKAIHTALAHSDATFAQAQAAVEAGANVFVHVYNGMSGLHHREPGMVGAALSLHDVYAEMICDGHHVHPAAAEIVVKARGAKETVLI
;
A
#
# COMPACT_ATOMS: atom_id res chain seq x y z
N MET A 1 -7.23 7.70 -49.18
CA MET A 1 -5.82 7.69 -48.74
C MET A 1 -5.82 7.88 -47.23
N LYS A 2 -5.60 6.81 -46.47
CA LYS A 2 -5.38 6.90 -45.02
C LYS A 2 -3.92 7.25 -44.78
N TYR A 3 -3.63 8.45 -44.33
CA TYR A 3 -2.33 8.79 -43.78
C TYR A 3 -2.10 7.90 -42.56
N LYS A 4 -1.31 6.86 -42.66
CA LYS A 4 -0.63 6.26 -41.52
C LYS A 4 0.40 7.29 -41.08
N GLY A 5 0.07 8.08 -40.04
CA GLY A 5 1.08 8.82 -39.31
C GLY A 5 2.09 7.81 -38.77
N ALA A 6 3.37 8.01 -39.09
CA ALA A 6 4.43 7.27 -38.44
C ALA A 6 4.33 7.58 -36.95
N ASN A 7 4.08 6.56 -36.14
CA ASN A 7 4.15 6.66 -34.69
C ASN A 7 5.56 7.09 -34.36
N MET A 8 5.75 8.30 -33.87
CA MET A 8 7.07 8.80 -33.48
C MET A 8 7.28 8.50 -32.02
N VAL A 9 8.19 7.57 -31.74
CA VAL A 9 8.69 7.32 -30.39
C VAL A 9 9.12 8.65 -29.78
N SER A 10 8.66 8.93 -28.58
CA SER A 10 9.00 10.14 -27.83
C SER A 10 10.02 9.81 -26.74
N TYR A 11 10.84 10.79 -26.39
CA TYR A 11 11.85 10.65 -25.35
C TYR A 11 11.73 11.78 -24.35
N ILE A 12 11.93 11.48 -23.07
CA ILE A 12 12.08 12.47 -22.03
C ILE A 12 13.57 12.62 -21.72
N LYS A 13 14.15 13.78 -22.00
CA LYS A 13 15.50 14.14 -21.56
C LYS A 13 15.45 14.51 -20.10
N ALA A 14 16.30 13.93 -19.25
CA ALA A 14 16.41 14.25 -17.85
C ALA A 14 17.85 14.53 -17.43
N LYS A 15 18.03 15.32 -16.37
CA LYS A 15 19.31 15.48 -15.68
C LYS A 15 19.81 14.15 -15.14
N SER A 16 18.92 13.40 -14.52
CA SER A 16 19.16 11.99 -14.20
C SER A 16 17.85 11.21 -14.12
N ILE A 17 17.95 9.90 -14.29
CA ILE A 17 16.87 8.93 -14.14
C ILE A 17 17.27 7.99 -13.00
N ILE A 18 16.51 8.02 -11.92
CA ILE A 18 16.73 7.23 -10.71
C ILE A 18 16.02 5.89 -10.88
N LEU A 19 16.73 4.80 -10.66
CA LEU A 19 16.22 3.43 -10.69
C LEU A 19 16.39 2.78 -9.33
N ALA A 20 15.85 1.59 -9.14
CA ALA A 20 15.90 0.88 -7.86
C ALA A 20 17.31 0.64 -7.32
N ASP A 21 18.30 0.48 -8.19
CA ASP A 21 19.68 0.12 -7.87
C ASP A 21 20.75 0.99 -8.55
N SER A 22 20.35 1.97 -9.35
CA SER A 22 21.26 2.78 -10.14
C SER A 22 20.67 4.16 -10.50
N GLU A 23 21.55 5.06 -10.95
CA GLU A 23 21.18 6.35 -11.53
C GLU A 23 21.82 6.49 -12.92
N LYS A 24 21.06 6.98 -13.89
CA LYS A 24 21.54 7.32 -15.24
C LYS A 24 21.56 8.82 -15.42
N VAL A 25 22.74 9.40 -15.52
CA VAL A 25 22.94 10.86 -15.67
C VAL A 25 22.89 11.23 -17.14
N ASP A 26 22.37 12.44 -17.44
CA ASP A 26 22.21 12.95 -18.81
C ASP A 26 21.58 11.96 -19.78
N ALA A 27 20.48 11.33 -19.35
CA ALA A 27 19.86 10.24 -20.07
C ALA A 27 18.51 10.63 -20.70
N TYR A 28 18.05 9.79 -21.61
CA TYR A 28 16.76 9.88 -22.28
C TYR A 28 15.94 8.63 -21.93
N LEU A 29 14.72 8.85 -21.44
CA LEU A 29 13.75 7.80 -21.21
C LEU A 29 12.81 7.70 -22.41
N GLU A 30 12.76 6.56 -23.05
CA GLU A 30 11.86 6.28 -24.14
C GLU A 30 10.42 6.16 -23.64
N ILE A 31 9.49 6.78 -24.38
CA ILE A 31 8.04 6.57 -24.25
C ILE A 31 7.59 5.87 -25.52
N THR A 32 7.12 4.65 -25.37
CA THR A 32 6.64 3.83 -26.49
C THR A 32 5.29 4.34 -26.99
N ASP A 33 4.88 3.92 -28.17
CA ASP A 33 3.64 4.37 -28.82
C ASP A 33 2.37 4.05 -28.03
N ASP A 34 2.41 3.05 -27.14
CA ASP A 34 1.34 2.66 -26.23
C ASP A 34 1.46 3.35 -24.85
N GLY A 35 2.40 4.31 -24.72
CA GLY A 35 2.58 5.13 -23.53
C GLY A 35 3.35 4.45 -22.39
N GLN A 36 4.02 3.35 -22.66
CA GLN A 36 4.86 2.67 -21.68
C GLN A 36 6.28 3.24 -21.65
N PHE A 37 6.97 3.07 -20.52
CA PHE A 37 8.39 3.36 -20.42
C PHE A 37 9.19 2.29 -21.15
N GLY A 38 10.02 2.73 -22.10
CA GLY A 38 10.91 1.87 -22.87
C GLY A 38 12.34 1.89 -22.36
N HIS A 39 13.29 1.99 -23.29
CA HIS A 39 14.72 1.96 -22.98
C HIS A 39 15.21 3.29 -22.40
N ILE A 40 16.25 3.21 -21.56
CA ILE A 40 17.01 4.37 -21.11
C ILE A 40 18.32 4.40 -21.89
N ILE A 41 18.54 5.49 -22.62
CA ILE A 41 19.72 5.69 -23.44
C ILE A 41 20.45 6.98 -23.08
N THR A 42 21.77 7.02 -23.29
CA THR A 42 22.62 8.19 -23.00
C THR A 42 23.01 8.95 -24.26
N GLU A 43 22.91 8.31 -25.43
CA GLU A 43 23.10 8.98 -26.71
C GLU A 43 21.82 9.69 -27.14
N LYS A 44 21.96 10.87 -27.77
CA LYS A 44 20.79 11.64 -28.23
C LYS A 44 20.05 10.83 -29.31
N PRO A 45 18.76 10.47 -29.05
CA PRO A 45 17.98 9.74 -30.03
C PRO A 45 17.47 10.63 -31.15
N ASP A 46 17.09 9.99 -32.25
CA ASP A 46 16.25 10.57 -33.28
C ASP A 46 14.79 10.44 -32.87
N GLY A 47 14.05 11.55 -32.77
CA GLY A 47 12.64 11.54 -32.38
C GLY A 47 12.19 12.81 -31.70
N ASN A 48 10.96 12.77 -31.15
CA ASN A 48 10.44 13.88 -30.38
C ASN A 48 11.04 13.84 -28.96
N ILE A 49 11.71 14.93 -28.55
CA ILE A 49 12.33 15.03 -27.23
C ILE A 49 11.58 16.07 -26.39
N ILE A 50 11.08 15.64 -25.25
CA ILE A 50 10.54 16.50 -24.18
C ILE A 50 11.69 16.79 -23.24
N ASP A 51 12.06 18.06 -23.10
CA ASP A 51 13.25 18.47 -22.36
C ASP A 51 12.93 18.78 -20.89
N TYR A 52 13.39 17.91 -20.01
CA TYR A 52 13.42 18.05 -18.56
C TYR A 52 14.87 17.96 -18.04
N SER A 53 15.85 18.52 -18.77
CA SER A 53 17.27 18.45 -18.43
C SER A 53 17.62 19.04 -17.06
N ASP A 54 16.77 19.89 -16.51
CA ASP A 54 16.95 20.48 -15.18
C ASP A 54 16.35 19.62 -14.04
N TYR A 55 15.64 18.52 -14.39
CA TYR A 55 14.91 17.70 -13.44
C TYR A 55 15.47 16.29 -13.34
N HIS A 56 15.30 15.69 -12.19
CA HIS A 56 15.49 14.27 -11.95
C HIS A 56 14.17 13.52 -12.19
N ILE A 57 14.22 12.39 -12.85
CA ILE A 57 13.07 11.49 -13.03
C ILE A 57 13.26 10.31 -12.10
N ALA A 58 12.22 9.97 -11.35
CA ALA A 58 12.15 8.79 -10.49
C ALA A 58 10.82 8.05 -10.73
N PRO A 59 10.73 6.76 -10.38
CA PRO A 59 9.42 6.10 -10.28
C PRO A 59 8.51 6.89 -9.35
N GLY A 60 7.23 6.97 -9.67
CA GLY A 60 6.24 7.57 -8.78
C GLY A 60 6.15 6.81 -7.46
N LEU A 61 5.81 7.52 -6.39
CA LEU A 61 5.62 6.90 -5.09
C LEU A 61 4.36 6.01 -5.12
N VAL A 62 4.37 4.97 -4.29
CA VAL A 62 3.23 4.08 -4.09
C VAL A 62 2.81 4.18 -2.62
N ASP A 63 1.56 4.61 -2.38
CA ASP A 63 0.99 4.67 -1.04
C ASP A 63 0.11 3.45 -0.81
N THR A 64 0.51 2.58 0.11
CA THR A 64 -0.21 1.33 0.41
C THR A 64 -1.13 1.43 1.62
N HIS A 65 -1.25 2.63 2.26
CA HIS A 65 -2.05 2.81 3.46
C HIS A 65 -2.45 4.27 3.65
N ILE A 66 -3.58 4.67 3.09
CA ILE A 66 -4.13 6.01 3.26
C ILE A 66 -5.66 5.99 3.34
N HIS A 67 -6.22 6.67 4.34
CA HIS A 67 -7.67 6.72 4.61
C HIS A 67 -8.37 7.87 3.89
N GLY A 68 -7.66 8.96 3.63
CA GLY A 68 -8.27 10.14 3.01
C GLY A 68 -7.30 11.29 2.81
N TYR A 69 -7.78 12.32 2.10
CA TYR A 69 -7.05 13.55 1.81
C TYR A 69 -8.04 14.69 1.52
N ALA A 70 -7.64 15.94 1.81
CA ALA A 70 -8.42 17.14 1.49
C ALA A 70 -9.88 17.10 1.99
N SER A 71 -10.11 16.60 3.22
CA SER A 71 -11.42 16.46 3.86
C SER A 71 -12.35 15.44 3.21
N HIS A 72 -11.84 14.52 2.42
CA HIS A 72 -12.54 13.33 1.93
C HIS A 72 -11.93 12.08 2.56
N ASP A 73 -12.78 11.12 2.90
CA ASP A 73 -12.41 9.84 3.50
C ASP A 73 -12.88 8.68 2.60
N VAL A 74 -12.10 7.61 2.55
CA VAL A 74 -12.48 6.39 1.82
C VAL A 74 -13.80 5.83 2.34
N MET A 75 -14.09 6.02 3.63
CA MET A 75 -15.32 5.56 4.28
C MET A 75 -16.55 6.41 3.97
N ASP A 76 -16.41 7.56 3.29
CA ASP A 76 -17.55 8.40 2.89
C ASP A 76 -18.43 7.73 1.82
N ASN A 77 -17.94 6.67 1.19
CA ASN A 77 -18.62 5.96 0.10
C ASN A 77 -19.00 6.89 -1.06
N ASP A 78 -18.13 7.86 -1.36
CA ASP A 78 -18.28 8.86 -2.42
C ASP A 78 -17.12 8.80 -3.41
N PHE A 79 -17.35 8.33 -4.63
CA PHE A 79 -16.29 8.19 -5.61
C PHE A 79 -15.75 9.54 -6.13
N GLU A 80 -16.54 10.60 -6.10
CA GLU A 80 -16.04 11.94 -6.43
C GLU A 80 -15.02 12.41 -5.36
N GLY A 81 -15.24 12.10 -4.08
CA GLY A 81 -14.25 12.28 -3.02
C GLY A 81 -12.98 11.45 -3.26
N ILE A 82 -13.11 10.20 -3.70
CA ILE A 82 -11.98 9.33 -4.08
C ILE A 82 -11.15 9.96 -5.20
N LYS A 83 -11.77 10.60 -6.20
CA LYS A 83 -11.04 11.33 -7.25
C LYS A 83 -10.26 12.52 -6.70
N VAL A 84 -10.84 13.26 -5.75
CA VAL A 84 -10.13 14.37 -5.08
C VAL A 84 -8.90 13.85 -4.32
N ILE A 85 -9.04 12.73 -3.60
CA ILE A 85 -7.90 12.08 -2.93
C ILE A 85 -6.83 11.69 -3.96
N SER A 86 -7.22 11.04 -5.05
CA SER A 86 -6.34 10.60 -6.13
C SER A 86 -5.54 11.76 -6.76
N ASP A 87 -6.21 12.87 -7.08
CA ASP A 87 -5.58 14.08 -7.64
C ASP A 87 -4.61 14.73 -6.64
N GLY A 88 -4.99 14.78 -5.37
CA GLY A 88 -4.13 15.31 -4.31
C GLY A 88 -2.88 14.47 -4.10
N LEU A 89 -2.99 13.16 -4.11
CA LEU A 89 -1.88 12.22 -4.04
C LEU A 89 -0.91 12.39 -5.22
N LEU A 90 -1.43 12.52 -6.43
CA LEU A 90 -0.60 12.76 -7.62
C LEU A 90 0.20 14.07 -7.49
N ALA A 91 -0.41 15.12 -6.94
CA ALA A 91 0.27 16.39 -6.70
C ALA A 91 1.42 16.26 -5.67
N CYS A 92 1.37 15.23 -4.80
CA CYS A 92 2.43 14.90 -3.84
C CYS A 92 3.46 13.89 -4.40
N GLY A 93 3.35 13.48 -5.68
CA GLY A 93 4.26 12.53 -6.32
C GLY A 93 3.87 11.05 -6.16
N VAL A 94 2.74 10.77 -5.53
CA VAL A 94 2.18 9.40 -5.46
C VAL A 94 1.44 9.12 -6.77
N THR A 95 1.83 8.05 -7.46
CA THR A 95 1.24 7.67 -8.76
C THR A 95 0.33 6.45 -8.67
N SER A 96 0.43 5.70 -7.58
CA SER A 96 -0.35 4.50 -7.31
C SER A 96 -0.68 4.41 -5.82
N TRP A 97 -1.88 3.93 -5.47
CA TRP A 97 -2.30 3.87 -4.09
C TRP A 97 -3.35 2.78 -3.82
N LEU A 98 -3.53 2.47 -2.55
CA LEU A 98 -4.58 1.61 -2.04
C LEU A 98 -5.54 2.42 -1.17
N PRO A 99 -6.76 2.76 -1.64
CA PRO A 99 -7.83 3.21 -0.76
C PRO A 99 -7.94 2.30 0.45
N THR A 100 -7.79 2.86 1.65
CA THR A 100 -7.74 2.09 2.89
C THR A 100 -8.98 2.36 3.73
N THR A 101 -9.72 1.28 4.06
CA THR A 101 -10.91 1.37 4.91
C THR A 101 -10.54 1.45 6.38
N LEU A 102 -11.52 1.81 7.22
CA LEU A 102 -11.47 1.65 8.68
C LEU A 102 -12.43 0.54 9.13
N THR A 103 -12.28 0.09 10.39
CA THR A 103 -13.23 -0.82 11.04
C THR A 103 -14.62 -0.20 11.12
N ASP A 104 -15.58 -0.77 10.42
CA ASP A 104 -16.97 -0.32 10.39
C ASP A 104 -17.94 -1.51 10.26
N SER A 105 -19.24 -1.20 10.14
CA SER A 105 -20.28 -2.20 9.88
C SER A 105 -20.01 -2.95 8.56
N THR A 106 -20.50 -4.18 8.49
CA THR A 106 -20.37 -4.98 7.26
C THR A 106 -21.04 -4.28 6.08
N GLU A 107 -22.18 -3.64 6.33
CA GLU A 107 -22.96 -2.92 5.32
C GLU A 107 -22.17 -1.73 4.74
N ASN A 108 -21.44 -0.98 5.57
CA ASN A 108 -20.63 0.14 5.08
C ASN A 108 -19.40 -0.35 4.31
N LEU A 109 -18.72 -1.39 4.81
CA LEU A 109 -17.60 -2.01 4.11
C LEU A 109 -18.01 -2.63 2.77
N ASP A 110 -19.20 -3.24 2.71
CA ASP A 110 -19.79 -3.73 1.44
C ASP A 110 -19.96 -2.58 0.45
N ALA A 111 -20.56 -1.47 0.88
CA ALA A 111 -20.81 -0.30 0.03
C ALA A 111 -19.51 0.33 -0.49
N VAL A 112 -18.50 0.49 0.38
CA VAL A 112 -17.19 1.03 -0.02
C VAL A 112 -16.51 0.12 -1.05
N CYS A 113 -16.48 -1.21 -0.80
CA CYS A 113 -15.91 -2.16 -1.75
C CYS A 113 -16.62 -2.13 -3.10
N GLU A 114 -17.95 -2.08 -3.10
CA GLU A 114 -18.76 -2.02 -4.32
C GLU A 114 -18.53 -0.72 -5.09
N THR A 115 -18.55 0.43 -4.42
CA THR A 115 -18.32 1.75 -5.04
C THR A 115 -16.94 1.82 -5.70
N ILE A 116 -15.88 1.44 -4.99
CA ILE A 116 -14.53 1.45 -5.56
C ILE A 116 -14.44 0.41 -6.70
N GLY A 117 -15.00 -0.78 -6.50
CA GLY A 117 -14.99 -1.84 -7.51
C GLY A 117 -15.69 -1.49 -8.82
N GLN A 118 -16.74 -0.67 -8.75
CA GLN A 118 -17.49 -0.22 -9.94
C GLN A 118 -16.79 0.89 -10.71
N HIS A 119 -16.02 1.74 -10.04
CA HIS A 119 -15.50 2.98 -10.59
C HIS A 119 -13.97 3.07 -10.70
N ALA A 120 -13.21 2.14 -10.12
CA ALA A 120 -11.75 2.14 -10.24
C ALA A 120 -11.31 2.17 -11.71
N GLY A 121 -10.36 3.05 -12.02
CA GLY A 121 -9.95 3.36 -13.40
C GLY A 121 -10.58 4.63 -13.98
N GLU A 122 -11.59 5.22 -13.33
CA GLU A 122 -12.16 6.52 -13.70
C GLU A 122 -11.42 7.69 -13.02
N GLU A 123 -10.52 7.43 -12.07
CA GLU A 123 -9.69 8.46 -11.44
C GLU A 123 -8.68 9.07 -12.42
N THR A 124 -8.44 10.37 -12.29
CA THR A 124 -7.53 11.15 -13.16
C THR A 124 -6.14 11.32 -12.56
N GLY A 125 -6.02 11.19 -11.26
CA GLY A 125 -4.78 11.32 -10.49
C GLY A 125 -3.99 10.02 -10.31
N ALA A 126 -3.54 9.77 -9.08
CA ALA A 126 -2.87 8.54 -8.68
C ALA A 126 -3.80 7.33 -8.90
N LYS A 127 -3.25 6.24 -9.46
CA LYS A 127 -4.05 5.09 -9.85
C LYS A 127 -4.36 4.16 -8.69
N ILE A 128 -5.62 3.76 -8.56
CA ILE A 128 -6.05 2.72 -7.63
C ILE A 128 -5.48 1.38 -8.12
N GLN A 129 -4.67 0.73 -7.28
CA GLN A 129 -4.05 -0.58 -7.57
C GLN A 129 -4.70 -1.73 -6.81
N GLY A 130 -5.61 -1.42 -5.90
CA GLY A 130 -6.33 -2.37 -5.07
C GLY A 130 -7.00 -1.65 -3.92
N ILE A 131 -7.60 -2.41 -3.00
CA ILE A 131 -8.20 -1.92 -1.77
C ILE A 131 -7.48 -2.57 -0.59
N PHE A 132 -7.14 -1.77 0.41
CA PHE A 132 -6.68 -2.25 1.70
C PHE A 132 -7.81 -2.19 2.72
N LEU A 133 -8.21 -3.34 3.26
CA LEU A 133 -9.16 -3.44 4.35
C LEU A 133 -8.40 -3.38 5.68
N GLU A 134 -8.38 -2.23 6.35
CA GLU A 134 -7.80 -2.09 7.68
C GLU A 134 -8.86 -2.41 8.77
N GLY A 135 -8.93 -3.70 9.10
CA GLY A 135 -9.95 -4.27 9.97
C GLY A 135 -11.11 -4.94 9.20
N PRO A 136 -12.18 -5.35 9.90
CA PRO A 136 -12.50 -5.14 11.31
C PRO A 136 -11.97 -6.22 12.29
N PHE A 137 -11.02 -7.03 11.92
CA PHE A 137 -10.58 -8.20 12.66
C PHE A 137 -9.46 -7.89 13.67
N PHE A 138 -9.69 -6.90 14.53
CA PHE A 138 -8.72 -6.30 15.44
C PHE A 138 -9.03 -6.56 16.91
N THR A 139 -8.08 -6.22 17.80
CA THR A 139 -8.21 -6.33 19.25
C THR A 139 -8.40 -4.95 19.87
N GLU A 140 -9.44 -4.80 20.71
CA GLU A 140 -9.86 -3.52 21.29
C GLU A 140 -8.73 -2.82 22.06
N LYS A 141 -7.87 -3.56 22.75
CA LYS A 141 -6.78 -2.99 23.55
C LYS A 141 -5.85 -2.06 22.73
N TYR A 142 -5.64 -2.37 21.49
CA TYR A 142 -4.78 -1.61 20.56
C TYR A 142 -5.57 -1.00 19.40
N LYS A 143 -6.84 -0.71 19.61
CA LYS A 143 -7.77 -0.23 18.57
C LYS A 143 -7.34 1.07 17.89
N GLY A 144 -6.57 1.95 18.57
CA GLY A 144 -6.29 3.27 18.03
C GLY A 144 -7.57 4.04 17.66
N ALA A 145 -7.68 4.48 16.41
CA ALA A 145 -8.85 5.15 15.86
C ALA A 145 -9.98 4.18 15.45
N GLN A 146 -9.73 2.88 15.41
CA GLN A 146 -10.69 1.86 14.97
C GLN A 146 -11.90 1.75 15.91
N ASN A 147 -13.10 1.51 15.35
CA ASN A 147 -14.34 1.43 16.12
C ASN A 147 -14.54 0.03 16.74
N PRO A 148 -14.41 -0.13 18.07
CA PRO A 148 -14.46 -1.45 18.70
C PRO A 148 -15.84 -2.13 18.58
N LYS A 149 -16.90 -1.38 18.32
CA LYS A 149 -18.27 -1.92 18.15
C LYS A 149 -18.34 -2.98 17.02
N TYR A 150 -17.52 -2.83 16.00
CA TYR A 150 -17.54 -3.69 14.81
C TYR A 150 -16.41 -4.70 14.77
N MET A 151 -15.53 -4.72 15.78
CA MET A 151 -14.45 -5.70 15.85
C MET A 151 -14.99 -7.11 16.06
N SER A 152 -14.41 -8.06 15.31
CA SER A 152 -14.81 -9.47 15.38
C SER A 152 -13.62 -10.38 15.04
N ASP A 153 -13.80 -11.67 15.19
CA ASP A 153 -12.87 -12.66 14.66
C ASP A 153 -12.89 -12.67 13.12
N PRO A 154 -11.78 -13.04 12.47
CA PRO A 154 -11.69 -13.15 11.02
C PRO A 154 -12.80 -14.02 10.42
N SER A 155 -13.38 -13.55 9.32
CA SER A 155 -14.45 -14.23 8.60
C SER A 155 -14.10 -14.37 7.13
N ILE A 156 -13.90 -15.61 6.68
CA ILE A 156 -13.66 -15.95 5.28
C ILE A 156 -14.84 -15.51 4.40
N GLU A 157 -16.07 -15.70 4.88
CA GLU A 157 -17.28 -15.29 4.15
C GLU A 157 -17.30 -13.79 3.87
N LYS A 158 -16.95 -12.96 4.86
CA LYS A 158 -16.88 -11.51 4.69
C LYS A 158 -15.78 -11.12 3.70
N LEU A 159 -14.58 -11.70 3.82
CA LEU A 159 -13.49 -11.40 2.91
C LEU A 159 -13.81 -11.78 1.46
N ASP A 160 -14.39 -12.96 1.22
CA ASP A 160 -14.79 -13.40 -0.12
C ASP A 160 -15.88 -12.50 -0.71
N ARG A 161 -16.82 -12.05 0.14
CA ARG A 161 -17.83 -11.06 -0.23
C ARG A 161 -17.22 -9.72 -0.64
N TRP A 162 -16.35 -9.12 0.16
CA TRP A 162 -15.70 -7.85 -0.14
C TRP A 162 -14.81 -7.93 -1.38
N HIS A 163 -14.08 -9.02 -1.53
CA HIS A 163 -13.30 -9.28 -2.73
C HIS A 163 -14.19 -9.38 -3.98
N SER A 164 -15.35 -10.02 -3.88
CA SER A 164 -16.32 -10.12 -4.98
C SER A 164 -16.97 -8.77 -5.31
N LEU A 165 -17.43 -8.01 -4.30
CA LEU A 165 -18.04 -6.70 -4.47
C LEU A 165 -17.09 -5.68 -5.09
N SER A 166 -15.80 -5.78 -4.76
CA SER A 166 -14.75 -4.93 -5.31
C SER A 166 -14.26 -5.34 -6.70
N ASN A 167 -14.89 -6.31 -7.37
CA ASN A 167 -14.41 -6.88 -8.63
C ASN A 167 -12.97 -7.43 -8.54
N GLY A 168 -12.59 -7.98 -7.37
CA GLY A 168 -11.27 -8.54 -7.14
C GLY A 168 -10.21 -7.52 -6.73
N LEU A 169 -10.57 -6.27 -6.47
CA LEU A 169 -9.60 -5.21 -6.09
C LEU A 169 -9.12 -5.31 -4.65
N VAL A 170 -9.83 -5.98 -3.73
CA VAL A 170 -9.27 -6.24 -2.39
C VAL A 170 -8.02 -7.10 -2.55
N ASN A 171 -6.85 -6.51 -2.26
CA ASN A 171 -5.55 -7.18 -2.36
C ASN A 171 -4.73 -7.13 -1.07
N LYS A 172 -5.24 -6.43 -0.03
CA LYS A 172 -4.60 -6.38 1.28
C LYS A 172 -5.68 -6.31 2.38
N ILE A 173 -5.48 -7.06 3.46
CA ILE A 173 -6.34 -7.00 4.66
C ILE A 173 -5.49 -7.09 5.91
N ALA A 174 -5.82 -6.28 6.94
CA ALA A 174 -5.15 -6.33 8.22
C ALA A 174 -5.99 -7.05 9.29
N ILE A 175 -5.32 -7.86 10.11
CA ILE A 175 -5.90 -8.65 11.20
C ILE A 175 -5.01 -8.61 12.45
N ALA A 176 -5.60 -8.89 13.60
CA ALA A 176 -4.88 -9.16 14.84
C ALA A 176 -4.61 -10.68 14.95
N PRO A 177 -3.34 -11.11 15.00
CA PRO A 177 -2.99 -12.53 14.90
C PRO A 177 -3.38 -13.38 16.13
N GLU A 178 -3.79 -12.77 17.23
CA GLU A 178 -4.31 -13.46 18.42
C GLU A 178 -5.80 -13.83 18.33
N ARG A 179 -6.50 -13.42 17.26
CA ARG A 179 -7.93 -13.73 17.07
C ARG A 179 -8.13 -15.20 16.68
N GLU A 180 -9.36 -15.70 16.87
CA GLU A 180 -9.68 -17.08 16.49
C GLU A 180 -9.81 -17.24 14.96
N GLY A 181 -9.38 -18.40 14.42
CA GLY A 181 -9.50 -18.72 12.99
C GLY A 181 -8.49 -18.02 12.08
N VAL A 182 -7.46 -17.39 12.64
CA VAL A 182 -6.46 -16.61 11.89
C VAL A 182 -5.73 -17.44 10.84
N LYS A 183 -5.33 -18.68 11.16
CA LYS A 183 -4.57 -19.51 10.22
C LYS A 183 -5.35 -19.82 8.95
N GLU A 184 -6.57 -20.33 9.11
CA GLU A 184 -7.45 -20.67 7.99
C GLU A 184 -7.82 -19.44 7.16
N PHE A 185 -7.98 -18.30 7.83
CA PHE A 185 -8.23 -17.01 7.17
C PHE A 185 -7.05 -16.56 6.31
N ILE A 186 -5.82 -16.64 6.81
CA ILE A 186 -4.60 -16.29 6.06
C ILE A 186 -4.43 -17.23 4.85
N GLU A 187 -4.62 -18.53 5.04
CA GLU A 187 -4.54 -19.52 3.95
C GLU A 187 -5.59 -19.22 2.86
N PHE A 188 -6.80 -18.83 3.24
CA PHE A 188 -7.83 -18.40 2.29
C PHE A 188 -7.44 -17.10 1.56
N ALA A 189 -7.00 -16.06 2.28
CA ALA A 189 -6.55 -14.80 1.70
C ALA A 189 -5.44 -15.03 0.65
N ASN A 190 -4.44 -15.83 1.00
CA ASN A 190 -3.36 -16.20 0.09
C ASN A 190 -3.86 -16.92 -1.18
N SER A 191 -4.89 -17.77 -1.05
CA SER A 191 -5.51 -18.46 -2.22
C SER A 191 -6.16 -17.50 -3.22
N LYS A 192 -6.49 -16.28 -2.76
CA LYS A 192 -7.06 -15.19 -3.56
C LYS A 192 -6.01 -14.13 -3.96
N ALA A 193 -4.73 -14.37 -3.68
CA ALA A 193 -3.64 -13.39 -3.84
C ALA A 193 -3.86 -12.09 -3.02
N ILE A 194 -4.53 -12.20 -1.86
CA ILE A 194 -4.73 -11.10 -0.92
C ILE A 194 -3.63 -11.17 0.14
N HIS A 195 -2.85 -10.10 0.28
CA HIS A 195 -1.83 -9.97 1.32
C HIS A 195 -2.48 -9.82 2.70
N THR A 196 -2.08 -10.65 3.65
CA THR A 196 -2.51 -10.49 5.04
C THR A 196 -1.47 -9.69 5.82
N ALA A 197 -1.92 -8.59 6.40
CA ALA A 197 -1.14 -7.71 7.24
C ALA A 197 -1.52 -7.89 8.71
N LEU A 198 -0.58 -7.64 9.62
CA LEU A 198 -0.74 -7.76 11.06
C LEU A 198 -0.78 -6.38 11.70
N ALA A 199 -1.87 -6.05 12.40
CA ALA A 199 -2.11 -4.71 12.96
C ALA A 199 -3.05 -4.75 14.17
N HIS A 200 -3.12 -3.64 14.93
CA HIS A 200 -4.06 -3.40 16.03
C HIS A 200 -4.22 -4.59 16.96
N SER A 201 -3.09 -5.06 17.52
CA SER A 201 -2.94 -6.37 18.11
C SER A 201 -2.20 -6.35 19.44
N ASP A 202 -2.68 -7.15 20.40
CA ASP A 202 -1.98 -7.49 21.66
C ASP A 202 -1.23 -8.83 21.57
N ALA A 203 -0.97 -9.31 20.37
CA ALA A 203 -0.33 -10.61 20.16
C ALA A 203 1.04 -10.70 20.83
N THR A 204 1.32 -11.90 21.29
CA THR A 204 2.68 -12.33 21.65
C THR A 204 3.53 -12.52 20.40
N PHE A 205 4.85 -12.56 20.58
CA PHE A 205 5.77 -12.90 19.49
C PHE A 205 5.40 -14.24 18.80
N ALA A 206 5.04 -15.25 19.61
CA ALA A 206 4.71 -16.57 19.08
C ALA A 206 3.44 -16.57 18.22
N GLN A 207 2.42 -15.76 18.57
CA GLN A 207 1.21 -15.61 17.76
C GLN A 207 1.50 -14.88 16.46
N ALA A 208 2.30 -13.82 16.50
CA ALA A 208 2.73 -13.12 15.27
C ALA A 208 3.57 -14.04 14.36
N GLN A 209 4.48 -14.82 14.95
CA GLN A 209 5.29 -15.79 14.20
C GLN A 209 4.41 -16.85 13.54
N ALA A 210 3.45 -17.41 14.25
CA ALA A 210 2.51 -18.40 13.69
C ALA A 210 1.68 -17.83 12.52
N ALA A 211 1.27 -16.56 12.59
CA ALA A 211 0.60 -15.89 11.49
C ALA A 211 1.51 -15.69 10.27
N VAL A 212 2.78 -15.32 10.47
CA VAL A 212 3.77 -15.23 9.39
C VAL A 212 4.04 -16.60 8.76
N GLU A 213 4.19 -17.65 9.58
CA GLU A 213 4.33 -19.03 9.09
C GLU A 213 3.12 -19.53 8.30
N ALA A 214 1.91 -19.00 8.60
CA ALA A 214 0.70 -19.24 7.81
C ALA A 214 0.65 -18.41 6.51
N GLY A 215 1.52 -17.41 6.36
CA GLY A 215 1.68 -16.61 5.14
C GLY A 215 1.29 -15.12 5.25
N ALA A 216 1.07 -14.59 6.46
CA ALA A 216 1.00 -13.14 6.65
C ALA A 216 2.38 -12.52 6.36
N ASN A 217 2.42 -11.39 5.66
CA ASN A 217 3.67 -10.87 5.12
C ASN A 217 3.88 -9.36 5.31
N VAL A 218 3.03 -8.67 6.09
CA VAL A 218 3.17 -7.24 6.38
C VAL A 218 2.90 -6.97 7.86
N PHE A 219 3.72 -6.13 8.49
CA PHE A 219 3.41 -5.48 9.77
C PHE A 219 3.04 -4.03 9.50
N VAL A 220 1.81 -3.64 9.83
CA VAL A 220 1.27 -2.30 9.55
C VAL A 220 1.79 -1.31 10.58
N HIS A 221 2.16 -0.09 10.15
CA HIS A 221 2.55 1.05 10.99
C HIS A 221 3.29 0.67 12.29
N VAL A 222 4.43 -0.04 12.14
CA VAL A 222 5.26 -0.57 13.24
C VAL A 222 5.41 0.45 14.37
N TYR A 223 5.27 -0.01 15.60
CA TYR A 223 5.13 0.68 16.88
C TYR A 223 3.71 1.17 17.22
N ASN A 224 2.88 1.49 16.23
CA ASN A 224 1.56 2.05 16.46
C ASN A 224 0.52 0.94 16.56
N GLY A 225 -0.37 1.01 17.55
CA GLY A 225 -1.46 0.06 17.71
C GLY A 225 -1.03 -1.40 17.86
N MET A 226 0.10 -1.69 18.53
CA MET A 226 0.61 -3.06 18.70
C MET A 226 1.36 -3.26 20.01
N SER A 227 1.48 -4.53 20.46
CA SER A 227 2.28 -4.90 21.62
C SER A 227 3.76 -4.53 21.44
N GLY A 228 4.33 -3.87 22.45
CA GLY A 228 5.68 -3.29 22.40
C GLY A 228 6.81 -4.32 22.56
N LEU A 229 8.03 -3.88 22.27
CA LEU A 229 9.23 -4.68 22.44
C LEU A 229 9.67 -4.71 23.92
N HIS A 230 9.68 -5.90 24.50
CA HIS A 230 10.26 -6.16 25.81
C HIS A 230 11.26 -7.33 25.72
N HIS A 231 12.32 -7.28 26.50
CA HIS A 231 13.46 -8.24 26.38
C HIS A 231 13.10 -9.72 26.63
N ARG A 232 11.99 -10.03 27.27
CA ARG A 232 11.46 -11.39 27.49
C ARG A 232 10.17 -11.69 26.75
N GLU A 233 9.45 -10.65 26.34
CA GLU A 233 8.18 -10.72 25.59
C GLU A 233 8.27 -9.74 24.44
N PRO A 234 8.90 -10.11 23.30
CA PRO A 234 9.19 -9.16 22.23
C PRO A 234 7.96 -8.58 21.55
N GLY A 235 6.80 -9.24 21.67
CA GLY A 235 5.52 -8.78 21.13
C GLY A 235 5.52 -8.61 19.61
N MET A 236 4.56 -7.86 19.13
CA MET A 236 4.42 -7.54 17.70
C MET A 236 5.59 -6.72 17.17
N VAL A 237 6.07 -5.74 17.94
CA VAL A 237 7.23 -4.92 17.53
C VAL A 237 8.47 -5.80 17.36
N GLY A 238 8.74 -6.72 18.30
CA GLY A 238 9.85 -7.64 18.17
C GLY A 238 9.72 -8.58 16.97
N ALA A 239 8.51 -9.05 16.69
CA ALA A 239 8.22 -9.86 15.50
C ALA A 239 8.44 -9.07 14.20
N ALA A 240 7.94 -7.83 14.11
CA ALA A 240 8.14 -6.96 12.95
C ALA A 240 9.62 -6.66 12.68
N LEU A 241 10.45 -6.57 13.72
CA LEU A 241 11.89 -6.26 13.59
C LEU A 241 12.77 -7.49 13.31
N SER A 242 12.32 -8.72 13.58
CA SER A 242 13.18 -9.91 13.56
C SER A 242 12.72 -11.07 12.68
N LEU A 243 11.43 -11.19 12.35
CA LEU A 243 10.95 -12.25 11.46
C LEU A 243 11.37 -11.96 10.01
N HIS A 244 11.64 -13.00 9.23
CA HIS A 244 12.06 -12.89 7.84
C HIS A 244 10.86 -12.91 6.89
N ASP A 245 11.09 -12.49 5.64
CA ASP A 245 10.13 -12.53 4.54
C ASP A 245 8.85 -11.73 4.80
N VAL A 246 8.97 -10.65 5.57
CA VAL A 246 7.87 -9.72 5.88
C VAL A 246 8.27 -8.27 5.65
N TYR A 247 7.31 -7.46 5.30
CA TYR A 247 7.45 -6.01 5.17
C TYR A 247 7.04 -5.30 6.47
N ALA A 248 7.74 -4.23 6.81
CA ALA A 248 7.42 -3.35 7.93
C ALA A 248 6.96 -1.99 7.38
N GLU A 249 5.68 -1.69 7.49
CA GLU A 249 5.17 -0.35 7.20
C GLU A 249 5.47 0.59 8.37
N MET A 250 5.81 1.84 8.05
CA MET A 250 6.17 2.85 9.05
C MET A 250 5.63 4.21 8.64
N ILE A 251 4.91 4.87 9.55
CA ILE A 251 4.46 6.24 9.37
C ILE A 251 5.64 7.19 9.57
N CYS A 252 6.01 7.93 8.54
CA CYS A 252 7.20 8.79 8.53
C CYS A 252 6.88 10.29 8.54
N ASP A 253 5.76 10.68 9.15
CA ASP A 253 5.32 12.08 9.25
C ASP A 253 6.06 12.93 10.31
N GLY A 254 6.96 12.30 11.08
CA GLY A 254 7.69 12.95 12.18
C GLY A 254 6.90 13.14 13.48
N HIS A 255 5.65 12.64 13.55
CA HIS A 255 4.78 12.72 14.71
C HIS A 255 4.47 11.34 15.31
N HIS A 256 4.15 10.34 14.50
CA HIS A 256 3.80 8.99 14.95
C HIS A 256 4.99 8.18 15.42
N VAL A 257 6.15 8.35 14.79
CA VAL A 257 7.38 7.60 15.13
C VAL A 257 8.53 8.57 15.35
N HIS A 258 9.16 8.47 16.53
CA HIS A 258 10.36 9.26 16.82
C HIS A 258 11.49 8.83 15.86
N PRO A 259 12.31 9.76 15.33
CA PRO A 259 13.38 9.45 14.36
C PRO A 259 14.33 8.34 14.80
N ALA A 260 14.69 8.28 16.11
CA ALA A 260 15.53 7.21 16.63
C ALA A 260 14.85 5.82 16.55
N ALA A 261 13.52 5.74 16.72
CA ALA A 261 12.77 4.50 16.58
C ALA A 261 12.63 4.11 15.09
N ALA A 262 12.40 5.08 14.22
CA ALA A 262 12.38 4.87 12.77
C ALA A 262 13.73 4.30 12.27
N GLU A 263 14.85 4.84 12.75
CA GLU A 263 16.20 4.35 12.43
C GLU A 263 16.38 2.88 12.82
N ILE A 264 15.78 2.42 13.94
CA ILE A 264 15.84 1.02 14.35
C ILE A 264 15.12 0.11 13.35
N VAL A 265 13.93 0.50 12.88
CA VAL A 265 13.20 -0.27 11.85
C VAL A 265 14.05 -0.40 10.59
N VAL A 266 14.58 0.70 10.08
CA VAL A 266 15.40 0.69 8.86
C VAL A 266 16.66 -0.13 9.02
N LYS A 267 17.31 -0.09 10.20
CA LYS A 267 18.50 -0.93 10.49
C LYS A 267 18.17 -2.42 10.59
N ALA A 268 17.02 -2.75 11.15
CA ALA A 268 16.60 -4.14 11.34
C ALA A 268 16.10 -4.77 10.01
N ARG A 269 15.35 -4.00 9.22
CA ARG A 269 14.67 -4.49 8.00
C ARG A 269 15.41 -4.17 6.69
N GLY A 270 16.23 -3.13 6.70
CA GLY A 270 16.81 -2.59 5.47
C GLY A 270 15.78 -1.90 4.56
N ALA A 271 16.30 -1.25 3.51
CA ALA A 271 15.46 -0.48 2.59
C ALA A 271 14.48 -1.33 1.75
N LYS A 272 14.75 -2.62 1.57
CA LYS A 272 13.93 -3.52 0.74
C LYS A 272 12.66 -4.02 1.45
N GLU A 273 12.68 -4.07 2.77
CA GLU A 273 11.58 -4.60 3.58
C GLU A 273 10.94 -3.52 4.45
N THR A 274 11.37 -2.26 4.36
CA THR A 274 10.73 -1.11 5.00
C THR A 274 9.86 -0.37 3.99
N VAL A 275 8.58 -0.19 4.33
CA VAL A 275 7.60 0.54 3.54
C VAL A 275 7.25 1.82 4.27
N LEU A 276 7.35 2.96 3.58
CA LEU A 276 6.96 4.27 4.13
C LEU A 276 5.52 4.57 3.73
N ILE A 277 4.72 4.97 4.71
CA ILE A 277 3.30 5.32 4.55
C ILE A 277 3.02 6.64 5.27
#